data_790822d313fbec6bff21a843ce92313b
#
_entry.id   790822d313fbec6bff21a843ce92313b
#
_cell.length_a   1.000
_cell.length_b   1.000
_cell.length_c   1.000
_cell.angle_alpha   90.00
_cell.angle_beta   90.00
_cell.angle_gamma   90.00
#
_symmetry.space_group_name_H-M   'P 1'
#
loop_
_entity.id
_entity.type
_entity.pdbx_description
1 polymer ?
#
loop_
_entity_poly.entity_id
_entity_poly.type
_entity_poly.pdbx_seq_one_letter_code
_entity_poly.pdbx_strand_id
1 'polypeptide(L)'
;MSTVPLTLSEILELAKKTLLANGCDEENASILADTIMRAERDGSVSHGLFRLPAYVAGLKSKKINGKARPELENVAPSIIKVLGNNAVAPMVLSLGLPAVIDLAKKNGVAVLAIKNSHHMAALWPETEAIAEAGLVGIACTSYKPAVAPAGATKPLYGTNPISFAWPRPGKTPVVYDMATASMAMGEVQIAKREGHKVPLGTGLTKEGKETTDPGEIADGGVILPFGGYKGSSIAMMVELLAGALIGENFSFETAAKDNNDGGPPSGGEFIIAISPEKISGKGWDKHADEFFTKMSAMDGVRLPGERRHKNRLNKGPRNINEELVNKIKSLS
;
A
#
# COMPACT_ATOMS: atom_id res chain seq x y z
N MET A 1 7.31 9.59 23.83
CA MET A 1 6.31 10.51 23.26
C MET A 1 4.95 10.22 23.88
N SER A 2 4.16 11.26 24.15
CA SER A 2 2.80 11.09 24.66
C SER A 2 1.87 10.49 23.59
N THR A 3 0.94 9.67 24.03
CA THR A 3 -0.07 9.03 23.17
C THR A 3 -1.47 9.23 23.73
N VAL A 4 -2.46 9.29 22.86
CA VAL A 4 -3.89 9.35 23.20
C VAL A 4 -4.54 8.06 22.78
N PRO A 5 -5.29 7.38 23.66
CA PRO A 5 -6.06 6.21 23.29
C PRO A 5 -7.30 6.63 22.46
N LEU A 6 -7.43 6.11 21.25
CA LEU A 6 -8.60 6.30 20.39
C LEU A 6 -9.21 4.94 20.02
N THR A 7 -10.51 4.82 20.14
CA THR A 7 -11.27 3.68 19.60
C THR A 7 -11.24 3.69 18.08
N LEU A 8 -11.52 2.56 17.45
CA LEU A 8 -11.59 2.48 15.98
C LEU A 8 -12.68 3.41 15.41
N SER A 9 -13.79 3.59 16.14
CA SER A 9 -14.85 4.52 15.76
C SER A 9 -14.36 5.98 15.81
N GLU A 10 -13.67 6.39 16.87
CA GLU A 10 -13.11 7.72 16.98
C GLU A 10 -12.05 8.01 15.90
N ILE A 11 -11.23 7.00 15.55
CA ILE A 11 -10.27 7.11 14.43
C ILE A 11 -11.01 7.33 13.12
N LEU A 12 -12.05 6.53 12.85
CA LEU A 12 -12.86 6.64 11.63
C LEU A 12 -13.52 8.03 11.53
N GLU A 13 -14.17 8.47 12.60
CA GLU A 13 -14.86 9.77 12.65
C GLU A 13 -13.89 10.94 12.50
N LEU A 14 -12.73 10.90 13.18
CA LEU A 14 -11.69 11.92 13.07
C LEU A 14 -11.19 12.02 11.62
N ALA A 15 -10.88 10.89 10.99
CA ALA A 15 -10.41 10.87 9.62
C ALA A 15 -11.50 11.39 8.65
N LYS A 16 -12.73 10.90 8.77
CA LYS A 16 -13.85 11.30 7.91
C LYS A 16 -14.17 12.78 8.02
N LYS A 17 -14.29 13.31 9.26
CA LYS A 17 -14.54 14.73 9.51
C LYS A 17 -13.46 15.60 8.86
N THR A 18 -12.20 15.22 9.05
CA THR A 18 -11.06 15.95 8.47
C THR A 18 -11.13 15.96 6.94
N LEU A 19 -11.45 14.83 6.31
CA LEU A 19 -11.55 14.73 4.85
C LEU A 19 -12.71 15.55 4.28
N LEU A 20 -13.89 15.52 4.93
CA LEU A 20 -15.04 16.34 4.55
C LEU A 20 -14.72 17.84 4.64
N ALA A 21 -14.08 18.28 5.72
CA ALA A 21 -13.68 19.68 5.91
C ALA A 21 -12.67 20.17 4.85
N ASN A 22 -11.96 19.25 4.18
CA ASN A 22 -10.95 19.58 3.19
C ASN A 22 -11.33 19.21 1.75
N GLY A 23 -12.63 19.05 1.45
CA GLY A 23 -13.15 19.01 0.10
C GLY A 23 -13.49 17.62 -0.45
N CYS A 24 -13.41 16.56 0.35
CA CYS A 24 -14.02 15.29 -0.01
C CYS A 24 -15.56 15.40 0.07
N ASP A 25 -16.24 14.68 -0.81
CA ASP A 25 -17.63 14.35 -0.59
C ASP A 25 -17.78 13.16 0.37
N GLU A 26 -19.01 12.86 0.75
CA GLU A 26 -19.35 11.83 1.75
C GLU A 26 -18.81 10.44 1.36
N GLU A 27 -18.89 10.06 0.08
CA GLU A 27 -18.47 8.76 -0.42
C GLU A 27 -16.95 8.61 -0.37
N ASN A 28 -16.21 9.56 -0.97
CA ASN A 28 -14.74 9.56 -0.96
C ASN A 28 -14.18 9.64 0.46
N ALA A 29 -14.77 10.48 1.32
CA ALA A 29 -14.36 10.62 2.71
C ALA A 29 -14.57 9.32 3.50
N SER A 30 -15.71 8.66 3.33
CA SER A 30 -16.03 7.40 4.04
C SER A 30 -15.09 6.27 3.65
N ILE A 31 -14.84 6.08 2.36
CA ILE A 31 -13.95 5.02 1.83
C ILE A 31 -12.51 5.24 2.30
N LEU A 32 -11.99 6.46 2.21
CA LEU A 32 -10.61 6.74 2.64
C LEU A 32 -10.47 6.66 4.16
N ALA A 33 -11.45 7.14 4.93
CA ALA A 33 -11.45 7.05 6.38
C ALA A 33 -11.49 5.59 6.86
N ASP A 34 -12.27 4.72 6.22
CA ASP A 34 -12.29 3.28 6.50
C ASP A 34 -10.92 2.64 6.23
N THR A 35 -10.26 2.99 5.13
CA THR A 35 -8.91 2.52 4.80
C THR A 35 -7.89 2.92 5.87
N ILE A 36 -7.93 4.18 6.32
CA ILE A 36 -7.06 4.69 7.39
C ILE A 36 -7.33 3.97 8.71
N MET A 37 -8.59 3.80 9.08
CA MET A 37 -8.99 3.10 10.31
C MET A 37 -8.56 1.63 10.26
N ARG A 38 -8.71 0.93 9.13
CA ARG A 38 -8.23 -0.45 8.96
C ARG A 38 -6.72 -0.56 9.13
N ALA A 39 -5.94 0.39 8.64
CA ALA A 39 -4.50 0.41 8.83
C ALA A 39 -4.12 0.53 10.31
N GLU A 40 -4.79 1.39 11.08
CA GLU A 40 -4.61 1.49 12.54
C GLU A 40 -5.06 0.21 13.26
N ARG A 41 -6.22 -0.34 12.88
CA ARG A 41 -6.74 -1.61 13.42
C ARG A 41 -5.72 -2.74 13.29
N ASP A 42 -5.10 -2.85 12.13
CA ASP A 42 -4.21 -3.94 11.75
C ASP A 42 -2.74 -3.70 12.16
N GLY A 43 -2.45 -2.53 12.75
CA GLY A 43 -1.11 -2.16 13.22
C GLY A 43 -0.15 -1.72 12.11
N SER A 44 -0.70 -1.25 10.97
CA SER A 44 0.07 -0.65 9.87
C SER A 44 0.10 0.88 10.02
N VAL A 45 0.59 1.36 11.17
CA VAL A 45 0.51 2.77 11.60
C VAL A 45 1.13 3.76 10.61
N SER A 46 2.13 3.34 9.83
CA SER A 46 2.73 4.14 8.77
C SER A 46 1.77 4.42 7.59
N HIS A 47 0.64 3.73 7.53
CA HIS A 47 -0.42 3.87 6.50
C HIS A 47 -1.79 4.23 7.09
N GLY A 48 -1.85 4.50 8.42
CA GLY A 48 -3.03 4.96 9.14
C GLY A 48 -3.15 6.48 9.19
N LEU A 49 -3.52 7.00 10.36
CA LEU A 49 -3.66 8.45 10.62
C LEU A 49 -2.40 9.26 10.26
N PHE A 50 -1.23 8.63 10.29
CA PHE A 50 0.02 9.24 9.86
C PHE A 50 -0.04 9.82 8.43
N ARG A 51 -0.86 9.24 7.55
CA ARG A 51 -1.02 9.69 6.15
C ARG A 51 -2.06 10.78 5.96
N LEU A 52 -2.97 10.97 6.92
CA LEU A 52 -4.09 11.90 6.76
C LEU A 52 -3.66 13.35 6.45
N PRO A 53 -2.64 13.93 7.09
CA PRO A 53 -2.15 15.27 6.73
C PRO A 53 -1.68 15.39 5.27
N ALA A 54 -1.08 14.33 4.71
CA ALA A 54 -0.62 14.31 3.33
C ALA A 54 -1.80 14.22 2.34
N TYR A 55 -2.83 13.44 2.65
CA TYR A 55 -4.07 13.45 1.85
C TYR A 55 -4.73 14.84 1.85
N VAL A 56 -4.78 15.49 3.02
CA VAL A 56 -5.31 16.87 3.14
C VAL A 56 -4.49 17.86 2.29
N ALA A 57 -3.16 17.73 2.28
CA ALA A 57 -2.31 18.56 1.44
C ALA A 57 -2.65 18.41 -0.05
N GLY A 58 -2.81 17.15 -0.52
CA GLY A 58 -3.20 16.87 -1.91
C GLY A 58 -4.61 17.38 -2.28
N LEU A 59 -5.56 17.36 -1.33
CA LEU A 59 -6.90 17.93 -1.52
C LEU A 59 -6.84 19.47 -1.62
N LYS A 60 -6.11 20.13 -0.71
CA LYS A 60 -5.96 21.60 -0.69
C LYS A 60 -5.27 22.12 -1.96
N SER A 61 -4.28 21.41 -2.47
CA SER A 61 -3.59 21.76 -3.72
C SER A 61 -4.40 21.43 -4.98
N LYS A 62 -5.54 20.75 -4.83
CA LYS A 62 -6.39 20.23 -5.92
C LYS A 62 -5.71 19.17 -6.79
N LYS A 63 -4.60 18.59 -6.34
CA LYS A 63 -3.97 17.42 -6.96
C LYS A 63 -4.87 16.20 -6.82
N ILE A 64 -5.46 16.01 -5.64
CA ILE A 64 -6.47 15.00 -5.39
C ILE A 64 -7.86 15.61 -5.62
N ASN A 65 -8.68 14.89 -6.40
CA ASN A 65 -10.09 15.21 -6.56
C ASN A 65 -10.90 14.47 -5.49
N GLY A 66 -11.26 15.16 -4.42
CA GLY A 66 -12.06 14.61 -3.31
C GLY A 66 -13.51 14.26 -3.67
N LYS A 67 -13.94 14.53 -4.90
CA LYS A 67 -15.28 14.21 -5.43
C LYS A 67 -15.19 13.36 -6.71
N ALA A 68 -14.05 12.71 -6.92
CA ALA A 68 -13.81 11.93 -8.12
C ALA A 68 -14.82 10.79 -8.25
N ARG A 69 -15.13 10.47 -9.52
CA ARG A 69 -15.87 9.28 -9.91
C ARG A 69 -14.98 8.52 -10.90
N PRO A 70 -14.35 7.42 -10.44
CA PRO A 70 -13.57 6.56 -11.31
C PRO A 70 -14.43 5.93 -12.40
N GLU A 71 -13.80 5.65 -13.55
CA GLU A 71 -14.48 5.06 -14.71
C GLU A 71 -13.86 3.69 -15.01
N LEU A 72 -14.72 2.67 -15.16
CA LEU A 72 -14.32 1.30 -15.45
C LEU A 72 -14.53 0.98 -16.92
N GLU A 73 -13.51 0.40 -17.56
CA GLU A 73 -13.52 -0.06 -18.93
C GLU A 73 -13.10 -1.54 -19.01
N ASN A 74 -13.88 -2.36 -19.70
CA ASN A 74 -13.49 -3.73 -20.06
C ASN A 74 -12.72 -3.68 -21.39
N VAL A 75 -11.40 -3.75 -21.35
CA VAL A 75 -10.54 -3.61 -22.54
C VAL A 75 -10.27 -4.93 -23.25
N ALA A 76 -10.45 -6.06 -22.56
CA ALA A 76 -10.33 -7.40 -23.11
C ALA A 76 -11.10 -8.39 -22.22
N PRO A 77 -11.31 -9.66 -22.66
CA PRO A 77 -12.09 -10.65 -21.90
C PRO A 77 -11.62 -10.90 -20.45
N SER A 78 -10.35 -10.65 -20.15
CA SER A 78 -9.76 -10.83 -18.82
C SER A 78 -9.03 -9.58 -18.31
N ILE A 79 -9.28 -8.40 -18.91
CA ILE A 79 -8.58 -7.16 -18.56
C ILE A 79 -9.58 -6.04 -18.33
N ILE A 80 -9.50 -5.47 -17.13
CA ILE A 80 -10.24 -4.27 -16.73
C ILE A 80 -9.24 -3.14 -16.54
N LYS A 81 -9.60 -1.95 -17.03
CA LYS A 81 -8.91 -0.70 -16.73
C LYS A 81 -9.84 0.18 -15.91
N VAL A 82 -9.29 0.86 -14.90
CA VAL A 82 -10.01 1.92 -14.18
C VAL A 82 -9.21 3.21 -14.27
N LEU A 83 -9.86 4.24 -14.80
CA LEU A 83 -9.35 5.61 -14.79
C LEU A 83 -9.80 6.29 -13.51
N GLY A 84 -8.84 6.65 -12.66
CA GLY A 84 -9.11 7.16 -11.32
C GLY A 84 -9.61 8.60 -11.27
N ASN A 85 -9.43 9.41 -12.32
CA ASN A 85 -9.83 10.81 -12.36
C ASN A 85 -9.30 11.65 -11.18
N ASN A 86 -8.02 11.38 -10.81
CA ASN A 86 -7.35 11.95 -9.64
C ASN A 86 -7.99 11.58 -8.29
N ALA A 87 -8.73 10.48 -8.20
CA ALA A 87 -9.21 9.94 -6.94
C ALA A 87 -8.06 9.40 -6.08
N VAL A 88 -8.31 9.23 -4.79
CA VAL A 88 -7.48 8.36 -3.94
C VAL A 88 -7.66 6.90 -4.35
N ALA A 89 -6.59 6.10 -4.29
CA ALA A 89 -6.64 4.71 -4.72
C ALA A 89 -7.74 3.87 -4.07
N PRO A 90 -8.06 3.99 -2.75
CA PRO A 90 -9.19 3.28 -2.16
C PRO A 90 -10.53 3.50 -2.87
N MET A 91 -10.78 4.71 -3.40
CA MET A 91 -12.00 5.00 -4.18
C MET A 91 -11.98 4.28 -5.53
N VAL A 92 -10.84 4.19 -6.19
CA VAL A 92 -10.67 3.46 -7.45
C VAL A 92 -10.84 1.96 -7.25
N LEU A 93 -10.26 1.44 -6.17
CA LEU A 93 -10.31 0.03 -5.78
C LEU A 93 -11.73 -0.41 -5.39
N SER A 94 -12.54 0.46 -4.80
CA SER A 94 -13.93 0.13 -4.48
C SER A 94 -14.76 -0.25 -5.72
N LEU A 95 -14.41 0.29 -6.88
CA LEU A 95 -15.00 -0.05 -8.18
C LEU A 95 -14.28 -1.22 -8.85
N GLY A 96 -12.95 -1.22 -8.86
CA GLY A 96 -12.14 -2.16 -9.63
C GLY A 96 -12.05 -3.56 -9.03
N LEU A 97 -11.94 -3.69 -7.69
CA LEU A 97 -11.76 -4.98 -7.03
C LEU A 97 -12.95 -5.94 -7.22
N PRO A 98 -14.21 -5.54 -7.00
CA PRO A 98 -15.34 -6.43 -7.28
C PRO A 98 -15.34 -6.93 -8.72
N ALA A 99 -15.07 -6.03 -9.66
CA ALA A 99 -15.10 -6.35 -11.09
C ALA A 99 -13.98 -7.34 -11.50
N VAL A 100 -12.74 -7.16 -11.03
CA VAL A 100 -11.64 -8.09 -11.33
C VAL A 100 -11.84 -9.46 -10.67
N ILE A 101 -12.42 -9.49 -9.47
CA ILE A 101 -12.77 -10.72 -8.75
C ILE A 101 -13.80 -11.53 -9.56
N ASP A 102 -14.89 -10.90 -10.01
CA ASP A 102 -15.92 -11.57 -10.79
C ASP A 102 -15.38 -12.07 -12.13
N LEU A 103 -14.55 -11.26 -12.78
CA LEU A 103 -13.93 -11.63 -14.04
C LEU A 103 -12.95 -12.80 -13.89
N ALA A 104 -12.16 -12.83 -12.82
CA ALA A 104 -11.24 -13.93 -12.52
C ALA A 104 -11.99 -15.24 -12.19
N LYS A 105 -13.09 -15.17 -11.45
CA LYS A 105 -13.97 -16.32 -11.21
C LYS A 105 -14.54 -16.89 -12.51
N LYS A 106 -14.91 -16.03 -13.44
CA LYS A 106 -15.46 -16.43 -14.76
C LYS A 106 -14.37 -17.02 -15.65
N ASN A 107 -13.25 -16.35 -15.81
CA ASN A 107 -12.25 -16.63 -16.85
C ASN A 107 -11.02 -17.41 -16.34
N GLY A 108 -10.86 -17.58 -15.03
CA GLY A 108 -9.69 -18.23 -14.40
C GLY A 108 -8.58 -17.25 -14.02
N VAL A 109 -8.40 -16.19 -14.78
CA VAL A 109 -7.45 -15.10 -14.48
C VAL A 109 -8.03 -13.77 -14.96
N ALA A 110 -7.79 -12.71 -14.21
CA ALA A 110 -8.11 -11.35 -14.66
C ALA A 110 -7.05 -10.35 -14.16
N VAL A 111 -6.90 -9.28 -14.93
CA VAL A 111 -6.01 -8.16 -14.64
C VAL A 111 -6.86 -6.91 -14.43
N LEU A 112 -6.49 -6.13 -13.40
CA LEU A 112 -6.98 -4.77 -13.17
C LEU A 112 -5.80 -3.81 -13.32
N ALA A 113 -5.92 -2.89 -14.28
CA ALA A 113 -4.98 -1.81 -14.53
C ALA A 113 -5.59 -0.49 -14.04
N ILE A 114 -5.01 0.10 -13.01
CA ILE A 114 -5.47 1.38 -12.45
C ILE A 114 -4.55 2.50 -12.93
N LYS A 115 -5.15 3.60 -13.41
CA LYS A 115 -4.45 4.79 -13.88
C LYS A 115 -4.97 6.04 -13.20
N ASN A 116 -4.11 7.05 -13.11
CA ASN A 116 -4.45 8.38 -12.63
C ASN A 116 -5.15 8.33 -11.27
N SER A 117 -4.49 7.66 -10.31
CA SER A 117 -4.92 7.55 -8.91
C SER A 117 -3.81 7.99 -7.97
N HIS A 118 -4.18 8.33 -6.74
CA HIS A 118 -3.26 8.77 -5.69
C HIS A 118 -3.19 7.71 -4.60
N HIS A 119 -2.12 6.88 -4.64
CA HIS A 119 -1.93 5.79 -3.70
C HIS A 119 -0.94 6.16 -2.58
N MET A 120 -1.35 6.04 -1.32
CA MET A 120 -0.50 6.19 -0.13
C MET A 120 -0.97 5.25 0.99
N ALA A 121 -1.81 4.28 0.67
CA ALA A 121 -2.29 3.25 1.57
C ALA A 121 -1.34 2.05 1.60
N ALA A 122 -1.58 1.09 2.50
CA ALA A 122 -0.95 -0.22 2.42
C ALA A 122 -1.55 -0.99 1.23
N LEU A 123 -0.80 -1.95 0.69
CA LEU A 123 -1.18 -2.71 -0.51
C LEU A 123 -1.81 -4.08 -0.20
N TRP A 124 -1.80 -4.51 1.06
CA TRP A 124 -2.38 -5.79 1.47
C TRP A 124 -3.92 -5.85 1.38
N PRO A 125 -4.69 -4.73 1.52
CA PRO A 125 -6.15 -4.79 1.46
C PRO A 125 -6.68 -5.33 0.13
N GLU A 126 -6.01 -4.98 -0.97
CA GLU A 126 -6.35 -5.36 -2.34
C GLU A 126 -6.25 -6.87 -2.53
N THR A 127 -5.11 -7.44 -2.19
CA THR A 127 -4.87 -8.86 -2.35
C THR A 127 -5.61 -9.70 -1.31
N GLU A 128 -5.81 -9.18 -0.10
CA GLU A 128 -6.61 -9.86 0.93
C GLU A 128 -8.07 -9.99 0.50
N ALA A 129 -8.67 -8.92 -0.06
CA ALA A 129 -10.05 -8.97 -0.59
C ALA A 129 -10.19 -10.01 -1.72
N ILE A 130 -9.19 -10.12 -2.59
CA ILE A 130 -9.14 -11.15 -3.63
C ILE A 130 -9.06 -12.55 -3.01
N ALA A 131 -8.23 -12.73 -1.97
CA ALA A 131 -8.08 -14.02 -1.29
C ALA A 131 -9.32 -14.40 -0.49
N GLU A 132 -10.00 -13.46 0.15
CA GLU A 132 -11.28 -13.69 0.82
C GLU A 132 -12.37 -14.13 -0.16
N ALA A 133 -12.26 -13.73 -1.43
CA ALA A 133 -13.15 -14.19 -2.51
C ALA A 133 -12.76 -15.57 -3.10
N GLY A 134 -11.74 -16.25 -2.55
CA GLY A 134 -11.26 -17.57 -2.98
C GLY A 134 -10.26 -17.56 -4.14
N LEU A 135 -9.66 -16.44 -4.44
CA LEU A 135 -8.72 -16.25 -5.55
C LEU A 135 -7.31 -15.94 -5.02
N VAL A 136 -6.28 -16.23 -5.80
CA VAL A 136 -4.91 -15.76 -5.52
C VAL A 136 -4.80 -14.32 -6.01
N GLY A 137 -4.32 -13.42 -5.15
CA GLY A 137 -4.13 -12.00 -5.47
C GLY A 137 -2.66 -11.62 -5.55
N ILE A 138 -2.29 -10.84 -6.55
CA ILE A 138 -0.99 -10.17 -6.67
C ILE A 138 -1.26 -8.71 -7.00
N ALA A 139 -0.63 -7.78 -6.28
CA ALA A 139 -0.72 -6.35 -6.54
C ALA A 139 0.65 -5.68 -6.45
N CYS A 140 0.86 -4.65 -7.25
CA CYS A 140 2.04 -3.80 -7.14
C CYS A 140 1.73 -2.37 -7.62
N THR A 141 2.41 -1.40 -7.03
CA THR A 141 2.32 0.02 -7.40
C THR A 141 3.68 0.68 -7.33
N SER A 142 3.91 1.68 -8.16
CA SER A 142 5.11 2.52 -8.09
C SER A 142 4.83 3.80 -7.29
N TYR A 143 5.92 4.46 -6.85
CA TYR A 143 5.84 5.70 -6.08
C TYR A 143 6.95 6.66 -6.50
N LYS A 144 7.04 7.85 -5.89
CA LYS A 144 8.17 8.78 -6.14
C LYS A 144 9.52 8.13 -5.87
N PRO A 145 10.59 8.49 -6.62
CA PRO A 145 11.91 7.92 -6.41
C PRO A 145 12.40 8.10 -4.97
N ALA A 146 12.80 7.00 -4.38
CA ALA A 146 13.36 6.93 -3.03
C ALA A 146 14.45 5.84 -2.92
N VAL A 147 14.51 4.93 -3.88
CA VAL A 147 15.36 3.75 -3.86
C VAL A 147 16.34 3.79 -5.03
N ALA A 148 17.63 3.57 -4.72
CA ALA A 148 18.66 3.45 -5.74
C ALA A 148 18.61 2.07 -6.40
N PRO A 149 18.80 1.93 -7.72
CA PRO A 149 19.14 0.65 -8.31
C PRO A 149 20.42 0.07 -7.67
N ALA A 150 20.53 -1.26 -7.65
CA ALA A 150 21.72 -1.90 -7.09
C ALA A 150 23.00 -1.40 -7.78
N GLY A 151 23.97 -0.93 -6.98
CA GLY A 151 25.21 -0.32 -7.46
C GLY A 151 25.14 1.19 -7.72
N ALA A 152 23.95 1.79 -7.70
CA ALA A 152 23.79 3.23 -7.82
C ALA A 152 23.70 3.92 -6.44
N THR A 153 23.94 5.24 -6.43
CA THR A 153 23.85 6.09 -5.23
C THR A 153 22.75 7.16 -5.33
N LYS A 154 21.98 7.14 -6.44
CA LYS A 154 20.87 8.08 -6.67
C LYS A 154 19.57 7.33 -6.82
N PRO A 155 18.44 7.88 -6.33
CA PRO A 155 17.15 7.25 -6.44
C PRO A 155 16.65 7.22 -7.88
N LEU A 156 16.07 6.10 -8.30
CA LEU A 156 15.36 5.93 -9.57
C LEU A 156 13.99 5.30 -9.35
N TYR A 157 13.93 4.30 -8.47
CA TYR A 157 12.70 3.58 -8.13
C TYR A 157 12.00 4.23 -6.94
N GLY A 158 10.68 4.08 -6.87
CA GLY A 158 9.94 4.21 -5.63
C GLY A 158 10.28 3.08 -4.65
N THR A 159 9.60 3.04 -3.52
CA THR A 159 9.66 1.88 -2.62
C THR A 159 9.01 0.64 -3.22
N ASN A 160 8.24 0.84 -4.28
CA ASN A 160 7.69 -0.14 -5.22
C ASN A 160 7.19 -1.41 -4.51
N PRO A 161 6.14 -1.31 -3.68
CA PRO A 161 5.65 -2.44 -2.92
C PRO A 161 5.02 -3.51 -3.82
N ILE A 162 5.10 -4.74 -3.34
CA ILE A 162 4.40 -5.90 -3.89
C ILE A 162 3.59 -6.56 -2.78
N SER A 163 2.34 -6.89 -3.08
CA SER A 163 1.48 -7.69 -2.21
C SER A 163 1.06 -8.98 -2.89
N PHE A 164 0.97 -10.03 -2.10
CA PHE A 164 0.49 -11.34 -2.52
C PHE A 164 -0.44 -11.89 -1.46
N ALA A 165 -1.53 -12.52 -1.90
CA ALA A 165 -2.41 -13.24 -1.00
C ALA A 165 -2.81 -14.61 -1.57
N TRP A 166 -2.83 -15.60 -0.67
CA TRP A 166 -3.29 -16.95 -0.95
C TRP A 166 -4.56 -17.26 -0.16
N PRO A 167 -5.64 -17.68 -0.82
CA PRO A 167 -6.91 -18.02 -0.17
C PRO A 167 -6.80 -19.31 0.65
N ARG A 168 -7.45 -19.33 1.82
CA ARG A 168 -7.53 -20.51 2.69
C ARG A 168 -8.98 -20.69 3.14
N PRO A 169 -9.78 -21.51 2.47
CA PRO A 169 -11.18 -21.71 2.80
C PRO A 169 -11.40 -22.06 4.29
N GLY A 170 -12.27 -21.30 4.98
CA GLY A 170 -12.52 -21.45 6.41
C GLY A 170 -11.42 -20.98 7.37
N LYS A 171 -10.34 -20.40 6.84
CA LYS A 171 -9.22 -19.84 7.61
C LYS A 171 -8.86 -18.44 7.11
N THR A 172 -8.07 -17.69 7.89
CA THR A 172 -7.52 -16.42 7.42
C THR A 172 -6.54 -16.65 6.25
N PRO A 173 -6.57 -15.84 5.19
CA PRO A 173 -5.65 -15.96 4.07
C PRO A 173 -4.19 -15.72 4.49
N VAL A 174 -3.25 -16.27 3.76
CA VAL A 174 -1.83 -15.88 3.87
C VAL A 174 -1.64 -14.62 3.04
N VAL A 175 -1.16 -13.55 3.66
CA VAL A 175 -1.02 -12.25 2.97
C VAL A 175 0.29 -11.58 3.36
N TYR A 176 1.16 -11.30 2.40
CA TYR A 176 2.26 -10.38 2.62
C TYR A 176 2.11 -9.11 1.78
N ASP A 177 2.68 -8.05 2.29
CA ASP A 177 2.79 -6.73 1.69
C ASP A 177 4.15 -6.17 2.13
N MET A 178 5.01 -5.92 1.18
CA MET A 178 6.37 -5.49 1.46
C MET A 178 6.88 -4.53 0.39
N ALA A 179 7.65 -3.53 0.79
CA ALA A 179 8.44 -2.73 -0.12
C ALA A 179 9.53 -3.58 -0.79
N THR A 180 9.96 -3.21 -2.00
CA THR A 180 11.18 -3.74 -2.62
C THR A 180 12.45 -3.04 -2.10
N ALA A 181 12.27 -2.02 -1.30
CA ALA A 181 13.29 -1.35 -0.50
C ALA A 181 13.64 -2.15 0.76
N SER A 182 14.82 -1.92 1.31
CA SER A 182 15.26 -2.49 2.60
C SER A 182 14.38 -2.05 3.77
N MET A 183 13.79 -0.85 3.67
CA MET A 183 12.83 -0.28 4.62
C MET A 183 11.83 0.63 3.88
N ALA A 184 10.58 0.68 4.34
CA ALA A 184 9.62 1.63 3.79
C ALA A 184 9.99 3.08 4.17
N MET A 185 9.83 4.05 3.26
CA MET A 185 10.13 5.46 3.55
C MET A 185 9.35 5.98 4.77
N GLY A 186 8.11 5.54 4.97
CA GLY A 186 7.33 5.91 6.15
C GLY A 186 7.96 5.42 7.47
N GLU A 187 8.60 4.26 7.47
CA GLU A 187 9.31 3.74 8.64
C GLU A 187 10.60 4.51 8.90
N VAL A 188 11.34 4.88 7.84
CA VAL A 188 12.52 5.77 7.95
C VAL A 188 12.10 7.11 8.55
N GLN A 189 10.99 7.70 8.10
CA GLN A 189 10.45 8.96 8.63
C GLN A 189 10.01 8.85 10.10
N ILE A 190 9.42 7.72 10.48
CA ILE A 190 9.04 7.44 11.87
C ILE A 190 10.31 7.30 12.74
N ALA A 191 11.29 6.51 12.28
CA ALA A 191 12.56 6.34 12.99
C ALA A 191 13.28 7.69 13.21
N LYS A 192 13.30 8.55 12.18
CA LYS A 192 13.83 9.92 12.28
C LYS A 192 13.09 10.74 13.35
N ARG A 193 11.76 10.76 13.31
CA ARG A 193 10.93 11.48 14.29
C ARG A 193 11.15 10.99 15.71
N GLU A 194 11.35 9.67 15.88
CA GLU A 194 11.49 9.03 17.19
C GLU A 194 12.94 8.96 17.68
N GLY A 195 13.90 9.42 16.87
CA GLY A 195 15.32 9.44 17.22
C GLY A 195 15.97 8.04 17.25
N HIS A 196 15.40 7.08 16.52
CA HIS A 196 15.92 5.72 16.44
C HIS A 196 16.86 5.57 15.24
N LYS A 197 17.92 4.78 15.40
CA LYS A 197 18.77 4.37 14.28
C LYS A 197 18.08 3.30 13.44
N VAL A 198 18.41 3.27 12.15
CA VAL A 198 18.02 2.19 11.24
C VAL A 198 19.19 1.19 11.06
N PRO A 199 18.91 -0.06 10.66
CA PRO A 199 19.98 -1.02 10.39
C PRO A 199 20.95 -0.53 9.31
N LEU A 200 22.21 -0.93 9.40
CA LEU A 200 23.18 -0.73 8.33
C LEU A 200 22.69 -1.45 7.07
N GLY A 201 22.93 -0.85 5.89
CA GLY A 201 22.38 -1.36 4.62
C GLY A 201 20.94 -0.89 4.35
N THR A 202 20.35 -0.05 5.19
CA THR A 202 19.04 0.58 4.93
C THR A 202 19.15 1.63 3.84
N GLY A 203 20.19 2.44 3.84
CA GLY A 203 20.33 3.54 2.90
C GLY A 203 21.71 4.17 2.90
N LEU A 204 21.85 5.17 2.02
CA LEU A 204 23.07 5.96 1.86
C LEU A 204 22.77 7.43 2.15
N THR A 205 23.83 8.15 2.59
CA THR A 205 23.80 9.62 2.67
C THR A 205 23.74 10.22 1.26
N LYS A 206 23.56 11.53 1.17
CA LYS A 206 23.60 12.28 -0.09
C LYS A 206 24.92 12.11 -0.86
N GLU A 207 26.01 11.87 -0.13
CA GLU A 207 27.36 11.64 -0.68
C GLU A 207 27.59 10.17 -1.09
N GLY A 208 26.59 9.29 -0.93
CA GLY A 208 26.66 7.87 -1.29
C GLY A 208 27.37 6.98 -0.26
N LYS A 209 27.49 7.43 1.00
CA LYS A 209 28.09 6.63 2.08
C LYS A 209 26.99 5.90 2.87
N GLU A 210 27.27 4.68 3.30
CA GLU A 210 26.37 3.93 4.19
C GLU A 210 26.14 4.69 5.51
N THR A 211 24.89 4.66 5.98
CA THR A 211 24.52 5.30 7.24
C THR A 211 23.46 4.51 8.00
N THR A 212 23.41 4.70 9.31
CA THR A 212 22.34 4.24 10.20
C THR A 212 21.47 5.39 10.69
N ASP A 213 21.73 6.63 10.23
CA ASP A 213 20.93 7.81 10.57
C ASP A 213 19.76 7.94 9.59
N PRO A 214 18.51 7.77 10.05
CA PRO A 214 17.35 7.93 9.19
C PRO A 214 17.17 9.36 8.65
N GLY A 215 17.73 10.36 9.34
CA GLY A 215 17.73 11.76 8.88
C GLY A 215 18.56 11.93 7.62
N GLU A 216 19.77 11.38 7.59
CA GLU A 216 20.65 11.45 6.41
C GLU A 216 20.04 10.75 5.20
N ILE A 217 19.28 9.65 5.42
CA ILE A 217 18.56 8.96 4.35
C ILE A 217 17.38 9.81 3.85
N ALA A 218 16.56 10.33 4.77
CA ALA A 218 15.33 11.04 4.43
C ALA A 218 15.58 12.44 3.82
N ASP A 219 16.68 13.11 4.19
CA ASP A 219 16.97 14.51 3.84
C ASP A 219 17.94 14.64 2.66
N GLY A 220 17.74 13.83 1.64
CA GLY A 220 18.52 13.89 0.40
C GLY A 220 19.44 12.70 0.16
N GLY A 221 19.44 11.72 1.06
CA GLY A 221 20.03 10.41 0.85
C GLY A 221 19.12 9.51 0.01
N VAL A 222 19.34 8.19 0.07
CA VAL A 222 18.61 7.21 -0.71
C VAL A 222 18.47 5.90 0.05
N ILE A 223 17.34 5.23 -0.08
CA ILE A 223 17.13 3.89 0.44
C ILE A 223 17.77 2.86 -0.50
N LEU A 224 18.29 1.77 0.04
CA LEU A 224 18.80 0.65 -0.74
C LEU A 224 17.70 -0.40 -0.98
N PRO A 225 17.75 -1.17 -2.07
CA PRO A 225 16.82 -2.28 -2.28
C PRO A 225 17.13 -3.43 -1.32
N PHE A 226 16.11 -4.18 -0.87
CA PHE A 226 16.33 -5.35 -0.04
C PHE A 226 17.17 -6.41 -0.80
N GLY A 227 18.10 -7.07 -0.11
CA GLY A 227 18.92 -8.12 -0.73
C GLY A 227 19.69 -7.66 -1.98
N GLY A 228 20.02 -6.37 -2.09
CA GLY A 228 20.81 -5.78 -3.16
C GLY A 228 20.15 -5.93 -4.55
N TYR A 229 20.83 -6.62 -5.50
CA TYR A 229 20.33 -6.76 -6.87
C TYR A 229 18.98 -7.51 -6.96
N LYS A 230 18.63 -8.36 -6.00
CA LYS A 230 17.36 -9.11 -6.01
C LYS A 230 16.17 -8.19 -5.83
N GLY A 231 16.19 -7.34 -4.80
CA GLY A 231 15.18 -6.32 -4.59
C GLY A 231 15.14 -5.29 -5.71
N SER A 232 16.33 -4.91 -6.25
CA SER A 232 16.42 -4.00 -7.39
C SER A 232 15.73 -4.54 -8.64
N SER A 233 15.87 -5.86 -8.91
CA SER A 233 15.21 -6.52 -10.05
C SER A 233 13.69 -6.54 -9.88
N ILE A 234 13.20 -6.78 -8.66
CA ILE A 234 11.77 -6.74 -8.36
C ILE A 234 11.24 -5.30 -8.45
N ALA A 235 11.99 -4.31 -7.97
CA ALA A 235 11.63 -2.89 -8.10
C ALA A 235 11.48 -2.48 -9.58
N MET A 236 12.41 -2.93 -10.44
CA MET A 236 12.31 -2.72 -11.89
C MET A 236 11.07 -3.39 -12.49
N MET A 237 10.74 -4.62 -12.07
CA MET A 237 9.51 -5.30 -12.49
C MET A 237 8.27 -4.47 -12.13
N VAL A 238 8.22 -3.92 -10.92
CA VAL A 238 7.10 -3.06 -10.49
C VAL A 238 6.99 -1.80 -11.35
N GLU A 239 8.12 -1.12 -11.65
CA GLU A 239 8.10 0.02 -12.59
C GLU A 239 7.50 -0.36 -13.94
N LEU A 240 7.90 -1.51 -14.48
CA LEU A 240 7.40 -1.97 -15.79
C LEU A 240 5.91 -2.34 -15.74
N LEU A 241 5.44 -2.98 -14.68
CA LEU A 241 4.03 -3.39 -14.56
C LEU A 241 3.11 -2.21 -14.23
N ALA A 242 3.44 -1.41 -13.20
CA ALA A 242 2.62 -0.30 -12.74
C ALA A 242 2.84 1.01 -13.52
N GLY A 243 3.88 1.09 -14.33
CA GLY A 243 4.18 2.20 -15.23
C GLY A 243 3.92 1.83 -16.69
N ALA A 244 4.92 1.25 -17.37
CA ALA A 244 4.90 1.04 -18.81
C ALA A 244 3.73 0.17 -19.30
N LEU A 245 3.48 -0.98 -18.68
CA LEU A 245 2.46 -1.95 -19.13
C LEU A 245 1.06 -1.34 -19.13
N ILE A 246 0.72 -0.58 -18.10
CA ILE A 246 -0.60 0.05 -17.98
C ILE A 246 -0.65 1.45 -18.61
N GLY A 247 0.48 1.96 -19.09
CA GLY A 247 0.60 3.29 -19.71
C GLY A 247 0.48 4.43 -18.70
N GLU A 248 1.10 4.28 -17.52
CA GLU A 248 1.18 5.28 -16.46
C GLU A 248 2.64 5.71 -16.23
N ASN A 249 2.88 6.68 -15.36
CA ASN A 249 4.19 7.24 -15.11
C ASN A 249 5.13 6.25 -14.41
N PHE A 250 6.39 6.22 -14.82
CA PHE A 250 7.48 5.71 -13.99
C PHE A 250 7.71 6.60 -12.76
N SER A 251 8.41 6.09 -11.76
CA SER A 251 8.71 6.84 -10.54
C SER A 251 9.38 8.20 -10.82
N PHE A 252 10.34 8.26 -11.74
CA PHE A 252 11.02 9.52 -12.09
C PHE A 252 10.13 10.52 -12.83
N GLU A 253 9.18 10.06 -13.66
CA GLU A 253 8.19 10.91 -14.31
C GLU A 253 7.16 11.42 -13.30
N THR A 254 6.78 10.57 -12.37
CA THR A 254 5.92 10.92 -11.23
C THR A 254 6.52 12.05 -10.40
N ALA A 255 7.83 12.00 -10.11
CA ALA A 255 8.52 13.08 -9.41
C ALA A 255 8.59 14.39 -10.23
N ALA A 256 8.80 14.28 -11.54
CA ALA A 256 8.85 15.46 -12.42
C ALA A 256 7.49 16.19 -12.52
N LYS A 257 6.39 15.47 -12.36
CA LYS A 257 5.02 16.01 -12.42
C LYS A 257 4.45 16.40 -11.05
N ASP A 258 5.14 16.06 -9.95
CA ASP A 258 4.65 16.33 -8.60
C ASP A 258 4.78 17.82 -8.24
N ASN A 259 3.74 18.38 -7.64
CA ASN A 259 3.71 19.77 -7.19
C ASN A 259 4.38 20.00 -5.83
N ASN A 260 4.98 18.96 -5.24
CA ASN A 260 5.66 18.99 -3.94
C ASN A 260 4.82 19.50 -2.76
N ASP A 261 3.52 19.32 -2.80
CA ASP A 261 2.59 19.69 -1.73
C ASP A 261 2.67 18.76 -0.49
N GLY A 262 3.45 17.69 -0.57
CA GLY A 262 3.56 16.66 0.47
C GLY A 262 2.47 15.59 0.42
N GLY A 263 1.50 15.71 -0.48
CA GLY A 263 0.48 14.68 -0.75
C GLY A 263 0.99 13.52 -1.63
N PRO A 264 0.19 12.45 -1.76
CA PRO A 264 0.54 11.35 -2.64
C PRO A 264 0.65 11.81 -4.09
N PRO A 265 1.64 11.33 -4.84
CA PRO A 265 1.71 11.59 -6.28
C PRO A 265 0.62 10.80 -7.02
N SER A 266 0.35 11.18 -8.28
CA SER A 266 -0.41 10.34 -9.20
C SER A 266 0.44 9.17 -9.68
N GLY A 267 -0.16 7.99 -9.79
CA GLY A 267 0.54 6.80 -10.26
C GLY A 267 -0.42 5.69 -10.67
N GLY A 268 0.17 4.59 -11.08
CA GLY A 268 -0.55 3.40 -11.49
C GLY A 268 -0.46 2.27 -10.48
N GLU A 269 -1.43 1.36 -10.58
CA GLU A 269 -1.45 0.12 -9.82
C GLU A 269 -1.85 -1.03 -10.73
N PHE A 270 -1.13 -2.14 -10.60
CA PHE A 270 -1.34 -3.36 -11.36
C PHE A 270 -1.74 -4.49 -10.41
N ILE A 271 -2.90 -5.12 -10.71
CA ILE A 271 -3.44 -6.21 -9.89
C ILE A 271 -3.78 -7.39 -10.78
N ILE A 272 -3.45 -8.60 -10.31
CA ILE A 272 -3.87 -9.88 -10.92
C ILE A 272 -4.66 -10.68 -9.90
N ALA A 273 -5.81 -11.20 -10.32
CA ALA A 273 -6.59 -12.20 -9.61
C ALA A 273 -6.60 -13.52 -10.38
N ILE A 274 -6.32 -14.64 -9.70
CA ILE A 274 -6.18 -15.96 -10.31
C ILE A 274 -7.06 -16.97 -9.57
N SER A 275 -7.84 -17.76 -10.29
CA SER A 275 -8.67 -18.84 -9.72
C SER A 275 -7.88 -20.14 -9.61
N PRO A 276 -7.51 -20.58 -8.40
CA PRO A 276 -6.83 -21.86 -8.24
C PRO A 276 -7.73 -23.03 -8.64
N GLU A 277 -9.04 -22.93 -8.44
CA GLU A 277 -9.97 -23.99 -8.84
C GLU A 277 -10.03 -24.19 -10.36
N LYS A 278 -9.98 -23.10 -11.14
CA LYS A 278 -9.94 -23.17 -12.61
C LYS A 278 -8.63 -23.78 -13.16
N ILE A 279 -7.53 -23.61 -12.44
CA ILE A 279 -6.21 -24.11 -12.84
C ILE A 279 -6.00 -25.54 -12.39
N SER A 280 -6.24 -25.84 -11.10
CA SER A 280 -5.89 -27.12 -10.48
C SER A 280 -7.09 -28.04 -10.26
N GLY A 281 -8.31 -27.54 -10.43
CA GLY A 281 -9.53 -28.28 -10.07
C GLY A 281 -9.77 -28.33 -8.56
N LYS A 282 -10.65 -29.23 -8.12
CA LYS A 282 -10.98 -29.40 -6.70
C LYS A 282 -9.80 -29.96 -5.91
N GLY A 283 -9.68 -29.57 -4.65
CA GLY A 283 -8.67 -30.09 -3.71
C GLY A 283 -7.36 -29.29 -3.67
N TRP A 284 -7.22 -28.23 -4.44
CA TRP A 284 -6.09 -27.29 -4.41
C TRP A 284 -5.87 -26.71 -2.99
N ASP A 285 -6.94 -26.46 -2.29
CA ASP A 285 -6.97 -25.90 -0.93
C ASP A 285 -6.34 -26.85 0.10
N LYS A 286 -6.65 -28.15 0.02
CA LYS A 286 -6.09 -29.19 0.90
C LYS A 286 -4.58 -29.33 0.70
N HIS A 287 -4.12 -29.36 -0.56
CA HIS A 287 -2.71 -29.45 -0.89
C HIS A 287 -1.92 -28.23 -0.38
N ALA A 288 -2.46 -27.01 -0.56
CA ALA A 288 -1.84 -25.82 -0.02
C ALA A 288 -1.85 -25.78 1.52
N ASP A 289 -2.93 -26.25 2.17
CA ASP A 289 -3.02 -26.27 3.61
C ASP A 289 -2.05 -27.25 4.26
N GLU A 290 -1.72 -28.37 3.59
CA GLU A 290 -0.66 -29.28 4.02
C GLU A 290 0.71 -28.57 4.06
N PHE A 291 1.05 -27.77 3.03
CA PHE A 291 2.26 -26.97 3.00
C PHE A 291 2.31 -25.96 4.15
N PHE A 292 1.21 -25.20 4.37
CA PHE A 292 1.14 -24.23 5.46
C PHE A 292 1.21 -24.90 6.84
N THR A 293 0.64 -26.10 6.99
CA THR A 293 0.71 -26.87 8.22
C THR A 293 2.16 -27.27 8.54
N LYS A 294 2.89 -27.78 7.54
CA LYS A 294 4.32 -28.10 7.70
C LYS A 294 5.15 -26.85 8.03
N MET A 295 4.87 -25.74 7.37
CA MET A 295 5.56 -24.47 7.61
C MET A 295 5.31 -23.96 9.04
N SER A 296 4.06 -23.97 9.50
CA SER A 296 3.69 -23.50 10.83
C SER A 296 4.13 -24.42 11.98
N ALA A 297 4.46 -25.69 11.68
CA ALA A 297 5.00 -26.62 12.66
C ALA A 297 6.49 -26.40 12.96
N MET A 298 7.17 -25.55 12.20
CA MET A 298 8.58 -25.21 12.43
C MET A 298 8.69 -24.11 13.51
N ASP A 299 9.57 -24.31 14.48
CA ASP A 299 9.79 -23.35 15.57
C ASP A 299 10.17 -21.97 15.04
N GLY A 300 9.53 -20.93 15.59
CA GLY A 300 9.78 -19.53 15.24
C GLY A 300 9.16 -19.07 13.91
N VAL A 301 8.54 -19.97 13.14
CA VAL A 301 7.89 -19.64 11.86
C VAL A 301 6.50 -19.08 12.12
N ARG A 302 6.18 -18.00 11.40
CA ARG A 302 4.87 -17.36 11.38
C ARG A 302 4.43 -17.17 9.94
N LEU A 303 3.18 -17.50 9.62
CA LEU A 303 2.63 -17.23 8.30
C LEU A 303 2.47 -15.71 8.06
N PRO A 304 2.77 -15.22 6.85
CA PRO A 304 2.54 -13.84 6.50
C PRO A 304 1.06 -13.43 6.72
N GLY A 305 0.86 -12.25 7.32
CA GLY A 305 -0.48 -11.75 7.66
C GLY A 305 -0.92 -12.01 9.10
N GLU A 306 -0.44 -13.04 9.78
CA GLU A 306 -0.89 -13.43 11.13
C GLU A 306 -0.85 -12.28 12.14
N ARG A 307 0.17 -11.42 12.12
CA ARG A 307 0.25 -10.25 13.01
C ARG A 307 -0.95 -9.33 12.82
N ARG A 308 -1.32 -9.02 11.57
CA ARG A 308 -2.48 -8.18 11.25
C ARG A 308 -3.77 -8.83 11.68
N HIS A 309 -3.96 -10.12 11.37
CA HIS A 309 -5.14 -10.88 11.78
C HIS A 309 -5.29 -10.92 13.31
N LYS A 310 -4.18 -11.10 14.05
CA LYS A 310 -4.18 -11.04 15.52
C LYS A 310 -4.57 -9.64 16.02
N ASN A 311 -4.05 -8.58 15.41
CA ASN A 311 -4.38 -7.21 15.78
C ASN A 311 -5.88 -6.90 15.58
N ARG A 312 -6.54 -7.49 14.60
CA ARG A 312 -7.99 -7.35 14.37
C ARG A 312 -8.85 -7.92 15.50
N LEU A 313 -8.34 -8.88 16.24
CA LEU A 313 -9.05 -9.44 17.39
C LEU A 313 -9.06 -8.49 18.58
N ASN A 314 -8.10 -7.57 18.66
CA ASN A 314 -8.09 -6.52 19.68
C ASN A 314 -9.19 -5.49 19.39
N LYS A 315 -10.18 -5.42 20.27
CA LYS A 315 -11.32 -4.47 20.22
C LYS A 315 -11.06 -3.18 21.02
N GLY A 316 -9.96 -3.13 21.77
CA GLY A 316 -9.58 -1.97 22.55
C GLY A 316 -9.09 -0.79 21.71
N PRO A 317 -8.89 0.37 22.35
CA PRO A 317 -8.37 1.55 21.68
C PRO A 317 -6.95 1.35 21.15
N ARG A 318 -6.55 2.21 20.24
CA ARG A 318 -5.17 2.31 19.70
C ARG A 318 -4.50 3.52 20.30
N ASN A 319 -3.25 3.37 20.71
CA ASN A 319 -2.45 4.49 21.22
C ASN A 319 -1.87 5.28 20.05
N ILE A 320 -2.43 6.44 19.77
CA ILE A 320 -2.01 7.32 18.69
C ILE A 320 -1.12 8.43 19.24
N ASN A 321 -0.08 8.80 18.51
CA ASN A 321 0.78 9.92 18.87
C ASN A 321 -0.05 11.21 19.06
N GLU A 322 0.09 11.87 20.21
CA GLU A 322 -0.73 13.04 20.60
C GLU A 322 -0.50 14.24 19.68
N GLU A 323 0.74 14.50 19.27
CA GLU A 323 1.05 15.61 18.36
C GLU A 323 0.38 15.40 16.99
N LEU A 324 0.35 14.14 16.50
CA LEU A 324 -0.34 13.78 15.27
C LEU A 324 -1.85 14.03 15.40
N VAL A 325 -2.46 13.61 16.51
CA VAL A 325 -3.90 13.84 16.77
C VAL A 325 -4.21 15.33 16.80
N ASN A 326 -3.40 16.12 17.49
CA ASN A 326 -3.56 17.57 17.57
C ASN A 326 -3.39 18.24 16.21
N LYS A 327 -2.41 17.81 15.42
CA LYS A 327 -2.22 18.26 14.02
C LYS A 327 -3.44 17.94 13.17
N ILE A 328 -4.00 16.73 13.26
CA ILE A 328 -5.20 16.35 12.48
C ILE A 328 -6.41 17.20 12.91
N LYS A 329 -6.63 17.37 14.20
CA LYS A 329 -7.73 18.22 14.71
C LYS A 329 -7.64 19.66 14.22
N SER A 330 -6.43 20.20 14.02
CA SER A 330 -6.25 21.56 13.48
C SER A 330 -6.54 21.66 11.98
N LEU A 331 -6.69 20.54 11.28
CA LEU A 331 -7.06 20.46 9.87
C LEU A 331 -8.56 20.27 9.63
N SER A 332 -9.35 20.06 10.71
CA SER A 332 -10.79 19.71 10.65
C SER A 332 -11.69 20.91 10.80
#